data_89828ba4d585de77842818e6805cb2a9
#
_entry.id   89828ba4d585de77842818e6805cb2a9
#
_cell.length_a   1.000
_cell.length_b   1.000
_cell.length_c   1.000
_cell.angle_alpha   90.00
_cell.angle_beta   90.00
_cell.angle_gamma   90.00
#
_symmetry.space_group_name_H-M   'P 1'
#
loop_
_entity.id
_entity.type
_entity.pdbx_description
1 polymer ?
#
loop_
_entity_poly.entity_id
_entity_poly.type
_entity_poly.pdbx_seq_one_letter_code
_entity_poly.pdbx_strand_id
1 'polypeptide(L)'
;VRNINDLSPFKDESVDLIYASHCLEHFPHAVIQKMLEEWYIKLKKNGILRLSVPDFDLLLYIYKENHNNLDTIILPLFGGQDYKFNFHKTIFTKSSLTTLLKNAGFRDVCEWKHGLTDLTSFDDWSGRKITINSKEYFVSLNIEAIK
;
A
#
# COMPACT_ATOMS: atom_id res chain seq x y z
N VAL A 1 -18.04 -8.28 -5.67
CA VAL A 1 -16.89 -7.42 -5.35
C VAL A 1 -17.44 -6.08 -4.92
N ARG A 2 -17.17 -5.65 -3.68
CA ARG A 2 -17.61 -4.34 -3.17
C ARG A 2 -16.52 -3.31 -3.44
N ASN A 3 -16.94 -2.06 -3.60
CA ASN A 3 -16.02 -0.94 -3.73
C ASN A 3 -15.35 -0.70 -2.36
N ILE A 4 -14.03 -0.69 -2.30
CA ILE A 4 -13.27 -0.44 -1.07
C ILE A 4 -13.54 0.95 -0.47
N ASN A 5 -14.12 1.86 -1.27
CA ASN A 5 -14.58 3.16 -0.81
C ASN A 5 -15.94 3.12 -0.12
N ASP A 6 -16.64 1.98 -0.15
CA ASP A 6 -17.94 1.82 0.50
C ASP A 6 -17.78 0.97 1.75
N LEU A 7 -17.48 1.61 2.86
CA LEU A 7 -17.41 0.99 4.18
C LEU A 7 -18.74 1.11 4.96
N SER A 8 -19.81 1.58 4.33
CA SER A 8 -21.13 1.73 4.97
C SER A 8 -21.69 0.44 5.62
N PRO A 9 -21.38 -0.79 5.14
CA PRO A 9 -21.84 -2.00 5.78
C PRO A 9 -21.18 -2.29 7.15
N PHE A 10 -20.04 -1.65 7.43
CA PHE A 10 -19.33 -1.84 8.70
C PHE A 10 -19.70 -0.72 9.67
N LYS A 11 -20.09 -1.08 10.88
CA LYS A 11 -20.28 -0.09 11.95
C LYS A 11 -18.93 0.50 12.34
N ASP A 12 -18.95 1.71 12.88
CA ASP A 12 -17.77 2.32 13.47
C ASP A 12 -17.26 1.45 14.62
N GLU A 13 -15.96 1.39 14.78
CA GLU A 13 -15.27 0.62 15.81
C GLU A 13 -15.67 -0.88 15.84
N SER A 14 -15.91 -1.49 14.67
CA SER A 14 -16.32 -2.89 14.56
C SER A 14 -15.30 -3.83 13.95
N VAL A 15 -14.24 -3.29 13.31
CA VAL A 15 -13.27 -4.06 12.55
C VAL A 15 -11.96 -4.20 13.33
N ASP A 16 -11.43 -5.42 13.44
CA ASP A 16 -10.18 -5.68 14.16
C ASP A 16 -8.95 -5.43 13.26
N LEU A 17 -9.06 -5.76 11.97
CA LEU A 17 -7.99 -5.65 10.99
C LEU A 17 -8.55 -5.19 9.64
N ILE A 18 -7.91 -4.20 9.05
CA ILE A 18 -8.04 -3.87 7.62
C ILE A 18 -6.73 -4.24 6.94
N TYR A 19 -6.80 -5.09 5.91
CA TYR A 19 -5.67 -5.46 5.07
C TYR A 19 -5.94 -4.97 3.63
N ALA A 20 -5.08 -4.12 3.12
CA ALA A 20 -5.21 -3.56 1.77
C ALA A 20 -3.86 -3.65 1.04
N SER A 21 -3.77 -4.64 0.15
CA SER A 21 -2.60 -4.90 -0.67
C SER A 21 -2.83 -4.41 -2.09
N HIS A 22 -1.94 -3.54 -2.57
CA HIS A 22 -1.93 -2.98 -3.92
C HIS A 22 -3.32 -2.48 -4.37
N CYS A 23 -3.87 -1.59 -3.54
CA CYS A 23 -5.14 -0.96 -3.86
C CYS A 23 -5.15 0.56 -3.66
N LEU A 24 -4.41 1.10 -2.69
CA LEU A 24 -4.44 2.53 -2.34
C LEU A 24 -3.88 3.41 -3.46
N GLU A 25 -2.89 2.93 -4.20
CA GLU A 25 -2.27 3.60 -5.34
C GLU A 25 -3.22 3.83 -6.52
N HIS A 26 -4.31 3.07 -6.60
CA HIS A 26 -5.31 3.21 -7.67
C HIS A 26 -6.26 4.40 -7.46
N PHE A 27 -6.20 5.06 -6.31
CA PHE A 27 -7.04 6.22 -6.00
C PHE A 27 -6.30 7.54 -6.23
N PRO A 28 -7.02 8.60 -6.63
CA PRO A 28 -6.44 9.93 -6.74
C PRO A 28 -5.85 10.41 -5.41
N HIS A 29 -4.70 11.06 -5.45
CA HIS A 29 -4.03 11.57 -4.25
C HIS A 29 -4.96 12.41 -3.34
N ALA A 30 -5.83 13.22 -3.93
CA ALA A 30 -6.75 14.09 -3.20
C ALA A 30 -7.73 13.37 -2.27
N VAL A 31 -8.00 12.07 -2.47
CA VAL A 31 -8.97 11.31 -1.65
C VAL A 31 -8.30 10.40 -0.62
N ILE A 32 -6.98 10.18 -0.70
CA ILE A 32 -6.26 9.22 0.14
C ILE A 32 -6.40 9.56 1.64
N GLN A 33 -6.21 10.82 2.02
CA GLN A 33 -6.31 11.22 3.41
C GLN A 33 -7.68 10.88 3.99
N LYS A 34 -8.75 11.24 3.28
CA LYS A 34 -10.12 10.93 3.70
C LYS A 34 -10.39 9.43 3.78
N MET A 35 -9.88 8.64 2.85
CA MET A 35 -10.02 7.18 2.90
C MET A 35 -9.37 6.60 4.16
N LEU A 36 -8.16 7.03 4.50
CA LEU A 36 -7.46 6.55 5.70
C LEU A 36 -8.19 6.97 6.98
N GLU A 37 -8.78 8.16 7.02
CA GLU A 37 -9.63 8.62 8.14
C GLU A 37 -10.90 7.77 8.28
N GLU A 38 -11.55 7.40 7.17
CA GLU A 38 -12.70 6.50 7.16
C GLU A 38 -12.31 5.10 7.66
N TRP A 39 -11.18 4.57 7.23
CA TRP A 39 -10.67 3.27 7.70
C TRP A 39 -10.35 3.31 9.19
N TYR A 40 -9.75 4.40 9.67
CA TYR A 40 -9.50 4.62 11.09
C TYR A 40 -10.80 4.57 11.92
N ILE A 41 -11.87 5.23 11.46
CA ILE A 41 -13.17 5.22 12.15
C ILE A 41 -13.73 3.80 12.26
N LYS A 42 -13.61 2.95 11.23
CA LYS A 42 -14.14 1.58 11.23
C LYS A 42 -13.36 0.63 12.12
N LEU A 43 -12.09 0.86 12.33
CA LEU A 43 -11.27 0.03 13.21
C LEU A 43 -11.68 0.21 14.67
N LYS A 44 -11.64 -0.89 15.42
CA LYS A 44 -11.75 -0.88 16.90
C LYS A 44 -10.55 -0.16 17.51
N LYS A 45 -10.65 0.22 18.77
CA LYS A 45 -9.49 0.63 19.57
C LYS A 45 -8.43 -0.48 19.53
N ASN A 46 -7.18 -0.12 19.24
CA ASN A 46 -6.06 -1.03 18.97
C ASN A 46 -6.24 -1.91 17.72
N GLY A 47 -7.22 -1.62 16.86
CA GLY A 47 -7.36 -2.26 15.56
C GLY A 47 -6.19 -1.90 14.64
N ILE A 48 -5.91 -2.79 13.70
CA ILE A 48 -4.71 -2.74 12.86
C ILE A 48 -5.09 -2.40 11.43
N LEU A 49 -4.38 -1.45 10.83
CA LEU A 49 -4.37 -1.24 9.39
C LEU A 49 -3.06 -1.77 8.81
N ARG A 50 -3.14 -2.70 7.86
CA ARG A 50 -1.99 -3.18 7.06
C ARG A 50 -2.14 -2.76 5.63
N LEU A 51 -1.13 -2.07 5.14
CA LEU A 51 -1.03 -1.59 3.78
C LEU A 51 0.16 -2.22 3.07
N SER A 52 -0.02 -2.51 1.79
CA SER A 52 1.06 -2.80 0.86
C SER A 52 0.84 -1.95 -0.38
N VAL A 53 1.84 -1.18 -0.78
CA VAL A 53 1.81 -0.30 -1.96
C VAL A 53 3.16 -0.37 -2.68
N PRO A 54 3.27 0.01 -3.95
CA PRO A 54 4.58 0.15 -4.60
C PRO A 54 5.49 1.11 -3.82
N ASP A 55 6.72 0.67 -3.55
CA ASP A 55 7.74 1.47 -2.85
C ASP A 55 8.45 2.41 -3.81
N PHE A 56 8.08 3.69 -3.80
CA PHE A 56 8.67 4.65 -4.72
C PHE A 56 10.17 4.91 -4.47
N ASP A 57 10.63 4.87 -3.21
CA ASP A 57 12.05 5.03 -2.90
C ASP A 57 12.86 3.87 -3.49
N LEU A 58 12.34 2.63 -3.40
CA LEU A 58 12.97 1.48 -4.04
C LEU A 58 12.90 1.56 -5.58
N LEU A 59 11.79 2.01 -6.15
CA LEU A 59 11.70 2.19 -7.61
C LEU A 59 12.72 3.20 -8.13
N LEU A 60 12.94 4.31 -7.41
CA LEU A 60 13.99 5.27 -7.75
C LEU A 60 15.39 4.64 -7.66
N TYR A 61 15.64 3.82 -6.64
CA TYR A 61 16.89 3.08 -6.52
C TYR A 61 17.09 2.13 -7.71
N ILE A 62 16.08 1.32 -8.07
CA ILE A 62 16.11 0.41 -9.21
C ILE A 62 16.38 1.17 -10.52
N TYR A 63 15.69 2.29 -10.74
CA TYR A 63 15.87 3.15 -11.89
C TYR A 63 17.33 3.63 -12.02
N LYS A 64 17.93 4.09 -10.92
CA LYS A 64 19.33 4.56 -10.89
C LYS A 64 20.33 3.43 -11.15
N GLU A 65 20.16 2.29 -10.47
CA GLU A 65 21.01 1.10 -10.66
C GLU A 65 20.98 0.56 -12.10
N ASN A 66 19.90 0.81 -12.85
CA ASN A 66 19.70 0.35 -14.21
C ASN A 66 19.91 1.48 -15.24
N HIS A 67 20.89 2.35 -15.02
CA HIS A 67 21.32 3.40 -15.95
C HIS A 67 20.19 4.38 -16.34
N ASN A 68 19.29 4.70 -15.42
CA ASN A 68 18.12 5.55 -15.63
C ASN A 68 17.14 4.99 -16.70
N ASN A 69 17.05 3.67 -16.82
CA ASN A 69 16.10 3.03 -17.72
C ASN A 69 14.71 2.98 -17.09
N LEU A 70 13.74 3.71 -17.66
CA LEU A 70 12.35 3.76 -17.19
C LEU A 70 11.62 2.41 -17.34
N ASP A 71 11.96 1.60 -18.34
CA ASP A 71 11.30 0.33 -18.59
C ASP A 71 11.41 -0.62 -17.38
N THR A 72 12.43 -0.43 -16.54
CA THR A 72 12.63 -1.25 -15.33
C THR A 72 11.60 -0.97 -14.23
N ILE A 73 10.96 0.19 -14.22
CA ILE A 73 10.04 0.63 -13.17
C ILE A 73 8.65 1.04 -13.67
N ILE A 74 8.45 1.12 -15.00
CA ILE A 74 7.22 1.69 -15.57
C ILE A 74 5.97 0.92 -15.13
N LEU A 75 6.04 -0.40 -15.08
CA LEU A 75 4.93 -1.24 -14.66
C LEU A 75 4.54 -1.03 -13.18
N PRO A 76 5.44 -1.16 -12.19
CA PRO A 76 5.09 -0.89 -10.80
C PRO A 76 4.78 0.59 -10.53
N LEU A 77 5.27 1.53 -11.37
CA LEU A 77 5.01 2.96 -11.21
C LEU A 77 3.61 3.35 -11.70
N PHE A 78 3.18 2.85 -12.85
CA PHE A 78 1.94 3.28 -13.49
C PHE A 78 0.82 2.22 -13.50
N GLY A 79 1.09 1.00 -13.04
CA GLY A 79 0.19 -0.15 -13.16
C GLY A 79 0.24 -0.79 -14.55
N GLY A 80 -0.42 -1.91 -14.69
CA GLY A 80 -0.44 -2.67 -15.95
C GLY A 80 -1.24 -2.03 -17.08
N GLN A 81 -2.18 -1.14 -16.75
CA GLN A 81 -3.03 -0.38 -17.69
C GLN A 81 -3.83 -1.26 -18.69
N ASP A 82 -3.96 -2.54 -18.40
CA ASP A 82 -4.65 -3.55 -19.21
C ASP A 82 -6.18 -3.50 -19.05
N TYR A 83 -6.67 -2.85 -17.99
CA TYR A 83 -8.08 -2.56 -17.77
C TYR A 83 -8.27 -1.27 -16.97
N LYS A 84 -9.49 -0.71 -16.99
CA LYS A 84 -9.79 0.64 -16.49
C LYS A 84 -9.45 0.94 -15.03
N PHE A 85 -9.22 -0.07 -14.21
CA PHE A 85 -8.88 0.10 -12.79
C PHE A 85 -7.40 -0.16 -12.48
N ASN A 86 -6.62 -0.68 -13.45
CA ASN A 86 -5.21 -1.00 -13.28
C ASN A 86 -4.29 0.18 -13.66
N PHE A 87 -4.60 1.36 -13.12
CA PHE A 87 -3.82 2.58 -13.27
C PHE A 87 -3.43 3.09 -11.89
N HIS A 88 -2.14 3.27 -11.65
CA HIS A 88 -1.68 3.93 -10.43
C HIS A 88 -1.83 5.44 -10.60
N LYS A 89 -2.52 6.07 -9.66
CA LYS A 89 -2.82 7.51 -9.63
C LYS A 89 -2.08 8.24 -8.52
N THR A 90 -1.50 7.47 -7.59
CA THR A 90 -0.75 7.99 -6.45
C THR A 90 0.47 7.10 -6.23
N ILE A 91 1.58 7.73 -5.84
CA ILE A 91 2.82 7.06 -5.45
C ILE A 91 3.10 7.33 -3.98
N PHE A 92 3.77 6.40 -3.31
CA PHE A 92 4.07 6.49 -1.90
C PHE A 92 5.55 6.22 -1.63
N THR A 93 6.13 7.03 -0.76
CA THR A 93 7.36 6.72 -0.02
C THR A 93 6.97 6.32 1.39
N LYS A 94 7.88 5.68 2.13
CA LYS A 94 7.68 5.41 3.56
C LYS A 94 7.34 6.67 4.33
N SER A 95 8.02 7.78 4.07
CA SER A 95 7.81 9.06 4.73
C SER A 95 6.42 9.63 4.45
N SER A 96 6.01 9.69 3.17
CA SER A 96 4.70 10.25 2.78
C SER A 96 3.54 9.43 3.33
N LEU A 97 3.60 8.09 3.24
CA LEU A 97 2.56 7.21 3.76
C LEU A 97 2.47 7.29 5.29
N THR A 98 3.61 7.34 5.99
CA THR A 98 3.65 7.51 7.45
C THR A 98 2.98 8.83 7.86
N THR A 99 3.22 9.92 7.13
CA THR A 99 2.59 11.23 7.40
C THR A 99 1.08 11.17 7.23
N LEU A 100 0.59 10.57 6.13
CA LEU A 100 -0.84 10.39 5.88
C LEU A 100 -1.52 9.56 6.98
N LEU A 101 -0.89 8.47 7.42
CA LEU A 101 -1.40 7.62 8.50
C LEU A 101 -1.48 8.37 9.83
N LYS A 102 -0.43 9.11 10.20
CA LYS A 102 -0.43 9.92 11.42
C LYS A 102 -1.50 11.02 11.39
N ASN A 103 -1.67 11.69 10.25
CA ASN A 103 -2.72 12.70 10.06
C ASN A 103 -4.13 12.11 10.18
N ALA A 104 -4.33 10.84 9.79
CA ALA A 104 -5.59 10.12 9.96
C ALA A 104 -5.84 9.63 11.42
N GLY A 105 -4.86 9.80 12.31
CA GLY A 105 -4.97 9.44 13.73
C GLY A 105 -4.26 8.15 14.13
N PHE A 106 -3.66 7.42 13.19
CA PHE A 106 -2.93 6.19 13.48
C PHE A 106 -1.64 6.47 14.26
N ARG A 107 -1.28 5.52 15.14
CA ARG A 107 -0.03 5.49 15.89
C ARG A 107 0.79 4.24 15.55
N ASP A 108 1.98 4.14 16.10
CA ASP A 108 2.84 2.95 16.02
C ASP A 108 3.04 2.45 14.58
N VAL A 109 3.31 3.41 13.66
CA VAL A 109 3.51 3.12 12.24
C VAL A 109 4.85 2.41 12.05
N CYS A 110 4.84 1.17 11.60
CA CYS A 110 6.03 0.33 11.38
C CYS A 110 5.91 -0.49 10.09
N GLU A 111 7.03 -1.07 9.66
CA GLU A 111 7.03 -2.03 8.56
C GLU A 111 6.64 -3.43 9.06
N TRP A 112 5.90 -4.16 8.24
CA TRP A 112 5.64 -5.57 8.44
C TRP A 112 6.28 -6.43 7.34
N LYS A 113 6.47 -7.72 7.60
CA LYS A 113 7.12 -8.63 6.65
C LYS A 113 6.14 -9.70 6.20
N HIS A 114 5.97 -9.80 4.87
CA HIS A 114 5.15 -10.83 4.23
C HIS A 114 5.56 -12.23 4.72
N GLY A 115 4.56 -13.05 5.09
CA GLY A 115 4.74 -14.42 5.55
C GLY A 115 5.39 -14.58 6.93
N LEU A 116 5.89 -13.51 7.56
CA LEU A 116 6.47 -13.53 8.91
C LEU A 116 5.58 -12.83 9.95
N THR A 117 4.71 -11.96 9.50
CA THR A 117 3.69 -11.31 10.34
C THR A 117 2.38 -12.10 10.23
N ASP A 118 1.66 -12.26 11.32
CA ASP A 118 0.39 -12.98 11.33
C ASP A 118 -0.59 -12.42 10.31
N LEU A 119 -1.34 -13.29 9.63
CA LEU A 119 -2.33 -12.92 8.60
C LEU A 119 -1.74 -12.12 7.42
N THR A 120 -0.52 -12.46 7.00
CA THR A 120 0.14 -11.84 5.83
C THR A 120 0.67 -12.86 4.82
N SER A 121 0.30 -14.14 4.93
CA SER A 121 0.72 -15.21 4.01
C SER A 121 -0.19 -15.32 2.79
N PHE A 122 -0.72 -14.18 2.30
CA PHE A 122 -1.56 -14.16 1.10
C PHE A 122 -0.69 -14.20 -0.16
N ASP A 123 -1.13 -14.92 -1.19
CA ASP A 123 -0.49 -14.85 -2.51
C ASP A 123 -0.92 -13.58 -3.24
N ASP A 124 -0.29 -12.47 -2.87
CA ASP A 124 -0.53 -11.15 -3.43
C ASP A 124 0.80 -10.40 -3.67
N TRP A 125 0.69 -9.14 -4.08
CA TRP A 125 1.87 -8.33 -4.41
C TRP A 125 2.72 -7.94 -3.20
N SER A 126 2.22 -8.06 -1.98
CA SER A 126 2.96 -7.68 -0.75
C SER A 126 4.25 -8.50 -0.54
N GLY A 127 4.29 -9.72 -1.08
CA GLY A 127 5.45 -10.62 -1.02
C GLY A 127 6.11 -10.86 -2.37
N ARG A 128 5.62 -10.26 -3.45
CA ARG A 128 6.17 -10.50 -4.79
C ARG A 128 7.49 -9.79 -5.02
N LYS A 129 8.33 -10.46 -5.81
CA LYS A 129 9.59 -9.93 -6.30
C LYS A 129 9.50 -9.65 -7.80
N ILE A 130 10.25 -8.66 -8.25
CA ILE A 130 10.58 -8.48 -9.66
C ILE A 130 12.06 -8.77 -9.87
N THR A 131 12.41 -9.33 -11.04
CA THR A 131 13.80 -9.62 -11.39
C THR A 131 14.26 -8.65 -12.49
N ILE A 132 15.31 -7.91 -12.20
CA ILE A 132 15.92 -6.96 -13.14
C ILE A 132 17.43 -7.25 -13.16
N ASN A 133 17.99 -7.52 -14.35
CA ASN A 133 19.40 -7.84 -14.53
C ASN A 133 19.90 -8.91 -13.55
N SER A 134 19.13 -10.00 -13.39
CA SER A 134 19.40 -11.14 -12.48
C SER A 134 19.41 -10.79 -10.99
N LYS A 135 18.96 -9.60 -10.59
CA LYS A 135 18.78 -9.19 -9.19
C LYS A 135 17.29 -9.11 -8.84
N GLU A 136 16.93 -9.68 -7.71
CA GLU A 136 15.55 -9.69 -7.20
C GLU A 136 15.30 -8.51 -6.26
N TYR A 137 14.09 -7.91 -6.36
CA TYR A 137 13.64 -6.81 -5.52
C TYR A 137 12.22 -7.07 -5.03
N PHE A 138 11.98 -6.93 -3.72
CA PHE A 138 10.62 -6.83 -3.17
C PHE A 138 10.11 -5.41 -3.40
N VAL A 139 9.18 -5.23 -4.33
CA VAL A 139 8.78 -3.89 -4.79
C VAL A 139 7.71 -3.22 -3.92
N SER A 140 7.28 -3.88 -2.89
CA SER A 140 6.20 -3.40 -2.03
C SER A 140 6.72 -2.80 -0.74
N LEU A 141 6.24 -1.61 -0.43
CA LEU A 141 6.31 -0.98 0.88
C LEU A 141 5.15 -1.52 1.73
N ASN A 142 5.48 -2.32 2.73
CA ASN A 142 4.55 -2.95 3.64
C ASN A 142 4.52 -2.19 4.96
N ILE A 143 3.43 -1.48 5.27
CA ILE A 143 3.28 -0.65 6.46
C ILE A 143 2.09 -1.12 7.29
N GLU A 144 2.31 -1.23 8.59
CA GLU A 144 1.29 -1.47 9.62
C GLU A 144 1.14 -0.22 10.48
N ALA A 145 -0.09 0.09 10.87
CA ALA A 145 -0.41 1.18 11.77
C ALA A 145 -1.55 0.79 12.72
N ILE A 146 -1.54 1.30 13.95
CA ILE A 146 -2.49 0.97 15.00
C ILE A 146 -3.42 2.17 15.29
N LYS A 147 -4.73 1.91 15.44
CA LYS A 147 -5.71 2.89 15.93
C LYS A 147 -5.55 3.19 17.42
#